data_e8d1278f5238ed6acf7914d461244d0f
#
_entry.id   e8d1278f5238ed6acf7914d461244d0f
#
_cell.length_a   1.000
_cell.length_b   1.000
_cell.length_c   1.000
_cell.angle_alpha   90.00
_cell.angle_beta   90.00
_cell.angle_gamma   90.00
#
_symmetry.space_group_name_H-M   'P 1'
#
loop_
_entity.id
_entity.type
_entity.pdbx_description
1 polymer ?
#
loop_
_entity_poly.entity_id
_entity_poly.type
_entity_poly.pdbx_seq_one_letter_code
_entity_poly.pdbx_strand_id
1 'polypeptide(L)'
;YIMSQAETPLHIYGPPRTQEVVNGILASLAPDISYRLAHHPDTLWWQPKIIVTEVTPGMTFTVGEAQVSVGETNHAPVEPTVSYRIEHEGKSVVLGGDGIPCETLDAICKGADAYVQTVIRAELVGLVKNKRFLDILDYHSTVEQAAQTATRAGVKKLILTHYVPSIQPGQEEEWRTLAAAHFAGEIVLGDDLT
;
A
#
# COMPACT_ATOMS: atom_id res chain seq x y z
N TYR A 1 9.73 14.87 -5.87
CA TYR A 1 8.92 15.85 -6.59
C TYR A 1 9.33 17.28 -6.26
N ILE A 2 9.29 17.69 -5.00
CA ILE A 2 9.69 19.05 -4.56
C ILE A 2 11.18 19.29 -4.81
N MET A 3 12.03 18.35 -4.47
CA MET A 3 13.49 18.45 -4.65
C MET A 3 13.91 18.60 -6.10
N SER A 4 13.23 17.90 -7.01
CA SER A 4 13.51 17.96 -8.44
C SER A 4 12.83 19.13 -9.15
N GLN A 5 11.94 19.86 -8.45
CA GLN A 5 11.11 20.93 -9.02
C GLN A 5 10.42 20.50 -10.32
N ALA A 6 9.79 19.31 -10.29
CA ALA A 6 9.18 18.71 -11.47
C ALA A 6 8.14 19.65 -12.09
N GLU A 7 8.20 19.80 -13.40
CA GLU A 7 7.28 20.69 -14.15
C GLU A 7 5.91 20.06 -14.34
N THR A 8 5.86 18.72 -14.42
CA THR A 8 4.61 17.96 -14.56
C THR A 8 3.89 17.85 -13.22
N PRO A 9 2.55 17.92 -13.19
CA PRO A 9 1.79 17.71 -11.97
C PRO A 9 2.03 16.32 -11.35
N LEU A 10 2.05 16.27 -10.02
CA LEU A 10 1.95 15.02 -9.28
C LEU A 10 0.48 14.68 -9.09
N HIS A 11 0.05 13.53 -9.64
CA HIS A 11 -1.30 13.02 -9.44
C HIS A 11 -1.34 12.08 -8.25
N ILE A 12 -2.27 12.32 -7.33
CA ILE A 12 -2.50 11.50 -6.13
C ILE A 12 -3.93 11.00 -6.16
N TYR A 13 -4.10 9.69 -6.07
CA TYR A 13 -5.41 9.04 -5.95
C TYR A 13 -5.51 8.41 -4.57
N GLY A 14 -6.54 8.74 -3.81
CA GLY A 14 -6.72 8.22 -2.46
C GLY A 14 -8.16 8.34 -1.97
N PRO A 15 -8.49 7.72 -0.83
CA PRO A 15 -9.84 7.77 -0.28
C PRO A 15 -10.25 9.21 0.11
N PRO A 16 -11.53 9.44 0.44
CA PRO A 16 -12.00 10.71 1.00
C PRO A 16 -11.09 11.24 2.11
N ARG A 17 -10.84 12.55 2.14
CA ARG A 17 -9.90 13.29 2.97
C ARG A 17 -8.42 13.26 2.51
N THR A 18 -8.09 12.63 1.41
CA THR A 18 -6.74 12.68 0.85
C THR A 18 -6.31 14.12 0.54
N GLN A 19 -7.22 14.96 0.02
CA GLN A 19 -6.93 16.37 -0.23
C GLN A 19 -6.57 17.14 1.06
N GLU A 20 -7.26 16.84 2.16
CA GLU A 20 -6.98 17.46 3.47
C GLU A 20 -5.56 17.08 3.95
N VAL A 21 -5.16 15.82 3.84
CA VAL A 21 -3.83 15.35 4.21
C VAL A 21 -2.75 16.00 3.35
N VAL A 22 -2.95 16.03 2.04
CA VAL A 22 -2.00 16.67 1.09
C VAL A 22 -1.83 18.16 1.41
N ASN A 23 -2.91 18.87 1.69
CA ASN A 23 -2.85 20.27 2.09
C ASN A 23 -2.06 20.47 3.39
N GLY A 24 -2.25 19.59 4.37
CA GLY A 24 -1.50 19.60 5.62
C GLY A 24 0.00 19.38 5.42
N ILE A 25 0.37 18.42 4.57
CA ILE A 25 1.77 18.15 4.22
C ILE A 25 2.39 19.36 3.53
N LEU A 26 1.72 19.95 2.55
CA LEU A 26 2.22 21.16 1.85
C LEU A 26 2.38 22.34 2.80
N ALA A 27 1.43 22.55 3.72
CA ALA A 27 1.53 23.59 4.72
C ALA A 27 2.73 23.39 5.65
N SER A 28 2.99 22.17 6.08
CA SER A 28 4.15 21.86 6.93
C SER A 28 5.48 22.03 6.21
N LEU A 29 5.53 21.79 4.90
CA LEU A 29 6.72 21.93 4.07
C LEU A 29 6.91 23.34 3.50
N ALA A 30 5.95 24.26 3.67
CA ALA A 30 6.00 25.60 3.08
C ALA A 30 7.28 26.38 3.43
N PRO A 31 7.80 26.37 4.69
CA PRO A 31 9.07 27.03 5.00
C PRO A 31 10.25 26.45 4.21
N ASP A 32 10.36 25.10 4.14
CA ASP A 32 11.45 24.43 3.41
C ASP A 32 11.38 24.75 1.90
N ILE A 33 10.20 24.71 1.32
CA ILE A 33 9.97 25.09 -0.09
C ILE A 33 10.45 26.53 -0.33
N SER A 34 10.08 27.46 0.55
CA SER A 34 10.46 28.88 0.42
C SER A 34 11.98 29.08 0.47
N TYR A 35 12.68 28.38 1.35
CA TYR A 35 14.15 28.45 1.45
C TYR A 35 14.82 27.90 0.20
N ARG A 36 14.33 26.79 -0.36
CA ARG A 36 14.87 26.19 -1.59
C ARG A 36 14.70 27.12 -2.78
N LEU A 37 13.53 27.73 -2.93
CA LEU A 37 13.27 28.70 -4.00
C LEU A 37 14.13 29.95 -3.84
N ALA A 38 14.30 30.45 -2.63
CA ALA A 38 15.15 31.61 -2.38
C ALA A 38 16.64 31.34 -2.69
N HIS A 39 17.10 30.10 -2.56
CA HIS A 39 18.47 29.71 -2.92
C HIS A 39 18.69 29.61 -4.42
N HIS A 40 17.62 29.43 -5.22
CA HIS A 40 17.63 29.30 -6.68
C HIS A 40 16.74 30.36 -7.33
N PRO A 41 17.20 31.62 -7.47
CA PRO A 41 16.37 32.72 -7.96
C PRO A 41 15.76 32.51 -9.35
N ASP A 42 16.40 31.69 -10.18
CA ASP A 42 15.90 31.30 -11.50
C ASP A 42 14.68 30.36 -11.45
N THR A 43 14.41 29.74 -10.30
CA THR A 43 13.28 28.83 -10.08
C THR A 43 12.17 29.40 -9.16
N LEU A 44 12.20 30.70 -8.85
CA LEU A 44 11.20 31.35 -8.00
C LEU A 44 9.76 31.25 -8.54
N TRP A 45 9.61 31.02 -9.86
CA TRP A 45 8.33 30.79 -10.52
C TRP A 45 7.71 29.43 -10.21
N TRP A 46 8.54 28.47 -9.75
CA TRP A 46 8.06 27.10 -9.52
C TRP A 46 7.15 27.02 -8.28
N GLN A 47 6.09 26.27 -8.41
CA GLN A 47 5.19 25.92 -7.31
C GLN A 47 4.81 24.42 -7.43
N PRO A 48 4.64 23.70 -6.33
CA PRO A 48 4.17 22.32 -6.38
C PRO A 48 2.79 22.24 -7.06
N LYS A 49 2.70 21.52 -8.15
CA LYS A 49 1.44 21.24 -8.84
C LYS A 49 0.96 19.85 -8.46
N ILE A 50 0.08 19.77 -7.46
CA ILE A 50 -0.47 18.49 -7.01
C ILE A 50 -1.95 18.44 -7.34
N ILE A 51 -2.36 17.38 -8.01
CA ILE A 51 -3.75 17.10 -8.37
C ILE A 51 -4.21 15.91 -7.57
N VAL A 52 -5.15 16.10 -6.66
CA VAL A 52 -5.72 15.02 -5.85
C VAL A 52 -7.06 14.63 -6.45
N THR A 53 -7.24 13.33 -6.65
CA THR A 53 -8.51 12.72 -7.01
C THR A 53 -8.92 11.79 -5.88
N GLU A 54 -9.98 12.16 -5.17
CA GLU A 54 -10.54 11.28 -4.15
C GLU A 54 -11.36 10.18 -4.81
N VAL A 55 -11.08 8.93 -4.42
CA VAL A 55 -11.67 7.73 -4.99
C VAL A 55 -12.40 6.91 -3.93
N THR A 56 -13.40 6.16 -4.36
CA THR A 56 -14.18 5.25 -3.52
C THR A 56 -14.23 3.85 -4.14
N PRO A 57 -14.48 2.80 -3.35
CA PRO A 57 -14.63 1.44 -3.86
C PRO A 57 -15.62 1.35 -5.02
N GLY A 58 -15.27 0.57 -6.04
CA GLY A 58 -16.03 0.42 -7.29
C GLY A 58 -15.67 1.44 -8.38
N MET A 59 -14.93 2.50 -8.07
CA MET A 59 -14.42 3.42 -9.09
C MET A 59 -13.31 2.77 -9.92
N THR A 60 -13.19 3.25 -11.17
CA THR A 60 -12.10 2.93 -12.08
C THR A 60 -11.54 4.20 -12.71
N PHE A 61 -10.25 4.21 -12.99
CA PHE A 61 -9.56 5.30 -13.69
C PHE A 61 -8.36 4.79 -14.45
N THR A 62 -7.74 5.62 -15.27
CA THR A 62 -6.53 5.27 -16.03
C THR A 62 -5.35 6.12 -15.61
N VAL A 63 -4.16 5.52 -15.59
CA VAL A 63 -2.88 6.22 -15.42
C VAL A 63 -1.97 5.80 -16.58
N GLY A 64 -1.76 6.72 -17.53
CA GLY A 64 -1.17 6.34 -18.80
C GLY A 64 -2.04 5.31 -19.52
N GLU A 65 -1.48 4.15 -19.84
CA GLU A 65 -2.18 3.03 -20.48
C GLU A 65 -2.71 1.99 -19.47
N ALA A 66 -2.37 2.16 -18.18
CA ALA A 66 -2.82 1.23 -17.14
C ALA A 66 -4.25 1.56 -16.67
N GLN A 67 -5.08 0.53 -16.58
CA GLN A 67 -6.41 0.57 -15.95
C GLN A 67 -6.24 0.34 -14.45
N VAL A 68 -6.89 1.17 -13.62
CA VAL A 68 -6.89 1.01 -12.17
C VAL A 68 -8.32 0.84 -11.68
N SER A 69 -8.56 -0.20 -10.91
CA SER A 69 -9.82 -0.44 -10.20
C SER A 69 -9.61 -0.26 -8.70
N VAL A 70 -10.59 0.32 -8.02
CA VAL A 70 -10.54 0.61 -6.58
C VAL A 70 -11.42 -0.40 -5.84
N GLY A 71 -10.82 -1.12 -4.89
CA GLY A 71 -11.50 -2.00 -3.95
C GLY A 71 -11.56 -1.43 -2.55
N GLU A 72 -12.41 -1.99 -1.72
CA GLU A 72 -12.45 -1.71 -0.29
C GLU A 72 -11.48 -2.62 0.46
N THR A 73 -10.85 -2.09 1.51
CA THR A 73 -10.05 -2.84 2.46
C THR A 73 -10.64 -2.63 3.86
N ASN A 74 -10.67 -3.66 4.69
CA ASN A 74 -11.12 -3.53 6.08
C ASN A 74 -9.92 -3.23 6.99
N HIS A 75 -9.83 -2.00 7.44
CA HIS A 75 -8.77 -1.52 8.35
C HIS A 75 -9.35 -0.66 9.49
N ALA A 76 -10.57 -1.01 9.95
CA ALA A 76 -11.22 -0.28 11.04
C ALA A 76 -10.31 -0.19 12.28
N PRO A 77 -10.24 0.98 12.96
CA PRO A 77 -11.13 2.15 12.84
C PRO A 77 -10.73 3.17 11.77
N VAL A 78 -9.70 2.90 10.95
CA VAL A 78 -9.31 3.77 9.83
C VAL A 78 -10.24 3.48 8.66
N GLU A 79 -11.17 4.41 8.39
CA GLU A 79 -12.16 4.29 7.33
C GLU A 79 -12.41 5.64 6.66
N PRO A 80 -12.58 5.65 5.33
CA PRO A 80 -12.47 4.52 4.41
C PRO A 80 -11.02 4.19 4.07
N THR A 81 -10.74 2.91 3.79
CA THR A 81 -9.47 2.45 3.23
C THR A 81 -9.71 1.75 1.90
N VAL A 82 -8.74 1.82 1.00
CA VAL A 82 -8.87 1.30 -0.37
C VAL A 82 -7.70 0.43 -0.76
N SER A 83 -7.98 -0.53 -1.62
CA SER A 83 -7.01 -1.32 -2.37
C SER A 83 -7.08 -0.95 -3.85
N TYR A 84 -6.03 -1.26 -4.59
CA TYR A 84 -5.95 -0.96 -6.01
C TYR A 84 -5.59 -2.21 -6.81
N ARG A 85 -6.33 -2.47 -7.88
CA ARG A 85 -5.93 -3.42 -8.91
C ARG A 85 -5.50 -2.63 -10.15
N ILE A 86 -4.27 -2.86 -10.58
CA ILE A 86 -3.65 -2.19 -11.72
C ILE A 86 -3.51 -3.23 -12.83
N GLU A 87 -4.02 -2.92 -14.02
CA GLU A 87 -3.97 -3.81 -15.19
C GLU A 87 -3.31 -3.08 -16.37
N HIS A 88 -2.32 -3.73 -16.97
CA HIS A 88 -1.62 -3.25 -18.15
C HIS A 88 -1.06 -4.42 -18.94
N GLU A 89 -1.20 -4.37 -20.28
CA GLU A 89 -0.70 -5.40 -21.21
C GLU A 89 -1.05 -6.85 -20.80
N GLY A 90 -2.28 -7.07 -20.34
CA GLY A 90 -2.76 -8.38 -19.91
C GLY A 90 -2.14 -8.92 -18.61
N LYS A 91 -1.44 -8.08 -17.87
CA LYS A 91 -0.93 -8.34 -16.53
C LYS A 91 -1.70 -7.57 -15.50
N SER A 92 -1.75 -8.10 -14.27
CA SER A 92 -2.44 -7.45 -13.18
C SER A 92 -1.69 -7.59 -11.86
N VAL A 93 -1.67 -6.49 -11.09
CA VAL A 93 -1.15 -6.47 -9.73
C VAL A 93 -2.19 -5.84 -8.80
N VAL A 94 -2.36 -6.42 -7.62
CA VAL A 94 -3.22 -5.85 -6.57
C VAL A 94 -2.34 -5.37 -5.42
N LEU A 95 -2.57 -4.13 -5.00
CA LEU A 95 -2.01 -3.54 -3.79
C LEU A 95 -3.10 -3.56 -2.72
N GLY A 96 -3.01 -4.48 -1.76
CA GLY A 96 -4.03 -4.67 -0.73
C GLY A 96 -4.04 -3.56 0.32
N GLY A 97 -2.88 -2.99 0.61
CA GLY A 97 -2.72 -2.04 1.71
C GLY A 97 -2.83 -2.70 3.09
N ASP A 98 -2.95 -1.89 4.13
CA ASP A 98 -3.21 -2.39 5.48
C ASP A 98 -4.66 -2.82 5.62
N GLY A 99 -4.90 -3.95 6.27
CA GLY A 99 -6.24 -4.47 6.47
C GLY A 99 -6.27 -5.97 6.76
N ILE A 100 -7.43 -6.43 7.19
CA ILE A 100 -7.73 -7.85 7.40
C ILE A 100 -8.44 -8.42 6.17
N PRO A 101 -8.48 -9.76 6.00
CA PRO A 101 -9.22 -10.38 4.91
C PRO A 101 -10.70 -9.98 4.90
N CYS A 102 -11.21 -9.66 3.72
CA CYS A 102 -12.62 -9.35 3.50
C CYS A 102 -13.04 -9.77 2.08
N GLU A 103 -14.35 -9.89 1.85
CA GLU A 103 -14.88 -10.35 0.56
C GLU A 103 -14.51 -9.42 -0.60
N THR A 104 -14.45 -8.12 -0.35
CA THR A 104 -14.07 -7.11 -1.36
C THR A 104 -12.62 -7.22 -1.75
N LEU A 105 -11.72 -7.53 -0.79
CA LEU A 105 -10.31 -7.80 -1.07
C LEU A 105 -10.15 -9.10 -1.89
N ASP A 106 -10.85 -10.18 -1.51
CA ASP A 106 -10.85 -11.43 -2.30
C ASP A 106 -11.34 -11.17 -3.73
N ALA A 107 -12.38 -10.36 -3.91
CA ALA A 107 -12.95 -10.03 -5.21
C ALA A 107 -11.98 -9.26 -6.12
N ILE A 108 -11.30 -8.23 -5.58
CA ILE A 108 -10.36 -7.43 -6.37
C ILE A 108 -9.08 -8.21 -6.69
N CYS A 109 -8.67 -9.15 -5.83
CA CYS A 109 -7.53 -10.05 -6.05
C CYS A 109 -7.81 -11.14 -7.08
N LYS A 110 -9.06 -11.42 -7.42
CA LYS A 110 -9.44 -12.58 -8.23
C LYS A 110 -8.62 -12.72 -9.51
N GLY A 111 -7.85 -13.82 -9.60
CA GLY A 111 -7.05 -14.18 -10.76
C GLY A 111 -5.90 -13.20 -11.08
N ALA A 112 -5.50 -12.34 -10.16
CA ALA A 112 -4.40 -11.42 -10.40
C ALA A 112 -3.05 -12.15 -10.60
N ASP A 113 -2.15 -11.55 -11.38
CA ASP A 113 -0.80 -12.09 -11.56
C ASP A 113 0.03 -11.92 -10.27
N ALA A 114 -0.14 -10.81 -9.57
CA ALA A 114 0.50 -10.57 -8.28
C ALA A 114 -0.44 -9.89 -7.27
N TYR A 115 -0.27 -10.25 -6.00
CA TYR A 115 -0.93 -9.63 -4.87
C TYR A 115 0.14 -9.19 -3.86
N VAL A 116 0.19 -7.91 -3.57
CA VAL A 116 1.10 -7.28 -2.60
C VAL A 116 0.31 -6.99 -1.33
N GLN A 117 0.74 -7.57 -0.21
CA GLN A 117 0.06 -7.44 1.07
C GLN A 117 1.01 -7.09 2.21
N THR A 118 0.58 -6.16 3.03
CA THR A 118 1.20 -5.86 4.32
C THR A 118 0.90 -6.97 5.32
N VAL A 119 1.88 -7.42 6.08
CA VAL A 119 1.71 -8.59 6.95
C VAL A 119 2.34 -8.44 8.32
N ILE A 120 1.70 -9.09 9.29
CA ILE A 120 2.24 -9.20 10.65
C ILE A 120 2.43 -10.67 11.05
N ARG A 121 3.36 -10.90 11.97
CA ARG A 121 3.49 -12.19 12.68
C ARG A 121 2.81 -12.08 14.04
N ALA A 122 1.56 -12.53 14.10
CA ALA A 122 0.70 -12.37 15.27
C ALA A 122 1.32 -12.97 16.54
N GLU A 123 2.00 -14.13 16.43
CA GLU A 123 2.64 -14.79 17.56
C GLU A 123 3.79 -13.96 18.14
N LEU A 124 4.55 -13.23 17.31
CA LEU A 124 5.63 -12.35 17.77
C LEU A 124 5.08 -11.05 18.35
N VAL A 125 4.07 -10.47 17.71
CA VAL A 125 3.37 -9.29 18.21
C VAL A 125 2.75 -9.59 19.58
N GLY A 126 2.15 -10.77 19.75
CA GLY A 126 1.54 -11.22 21.01
C GLY A 126 2.51 -11.31 22.19
N LEU A 127 3.82 -11.36 21.96
CA LEU A 127 4.84 -11.35 23.03
C LEU A 127 5.06 -9.94 23.63
N VAL A 128 4.60 -8.90 22.97
CA VAL A 128 4.79 -7.52 23.42
C VAL A 128 3.80 -7.19 24.54
N LYS A 129 4.32 -6.75 25.69
CA LYS A 129 3.51 -6.38 26.86
C LYS A 129 2.94 -4.95 26.79
N ASN A 130 2.53 -4.51 25.62
CA ASN A 130 1.93 -3.20 25.41
C ASN A 130 0.57 -3.36 24.73
N LYS A 131 -0.52 -3.10 25.49
CA LYS A 131 -1.88 -3.27 25.01
C LYS A 131 -2.15 -2.51 23.71
N ARG A 132 -1.68 -1.26 23.60
CA ARG A 132 -1.89 -0.44 22.38
C ARG A 132 -1.16 -1.02 21.16
N PHE A 133 -0.04 -1.70 21.37
CA PHE A 133 0.65 -2.40 20.29
C PHE A 133 -0.08 -3.67 19.88
N LEU A 134 -0.74 -4.35 20.82
CA LEU A 134 -1.54 -5.54 20.52
C LEU A 134 -2.79 -5.21 19.69
N ASP A 135 -3.28 -3.97 19.75
CA ASP A 135 -4.44 -3.53 18.96
C ASP A 135 -4.20 -3.69 17.44
N ILE A 136 -2.94 -3.72 16.96
CA ILE A 136 -2.63 -3.95 15.55
C ILE A 136 -3.06 -5.31 15.03
N LEU A 137 -3.26 -6.30 15.92
CA LEU A 137 -3.77 -7.63 15.57
C LEU A 137 -5.20 -7.59 15.02
N ASP A 138 -5.96 -6.56 15.37
CA ASP A 138 -7.37 -6.45 15.03
C ASP A 138 -7.58 -5.95 13.59
N TYR A 139 -6.57 -5.31 12.98
CA TYR A 139 -6.72 -4.60 11.71
C TYR A 139 -5.58 -4.80 10.71
N HIS A 140 -4.69 -5.78 10.94
CA HIS A 140 -3.66 -6.19 9.97
C HIS A 140 -3.76 -7.67 9.67
N SER A 141 -3.53 -8.04 8.41
CA SER A 141 -3.44 -9.45 8.00
C SER A 141 -2.19 -10.13 8.56
N THR A 142 -2.35 -11.34 9.07
CA THR A 142 -1.19 -12.19 9.33
C THR A 142 -0.62 -12.74 8.01
N VAL A 143 0.58 -13.29 8.06
CA VAL A 143 1.20 -13.97 6.90
C VAL A 143 0.28 -15.07 6.36
N GLU A 144 -0.30 -15.87 7.26
CA GLU A 144 -1.20 -16.97 6.91
C GLU A 144 -2.49 -16.44 6.27
N GLN A 145 -3.07 -15.37 6.80
CA GLN A 145 -4.28 -14.76 6.26
C GLN A 145 -4.04 -14.19 4.85
N ALA A 146 -2.90 -13.53 4.61
CA ALA A 146 -2.53 -13.05 3.28
C ALA A 146 -2.40 -14.22 2.28
N ALA A 147 -1.76 -15.32 2.69
CA ALA A 147 -1.61 -16.53 1.89
C ALA A 147 -2.96 -17.23 1.61
N GLN A 148 -3.87 -17.25 2.58
CA GLN A 148 -5.23 -17.77 2.42
C GLN A 148 -6.03 -16.90 1.44
N THR A 149 -5.95 -15.57 1.51
CA THR A 149 -6.55 -14.66 0.53
C THR A 149 -5.99 -14.92 -0.86
N ALA A 150 -4.66 -15.05 -1.01
CA ALA A 150 -4.01 -15.37 -2.27
C ALA A 150 -4.53 -16.68 -2.88
N THR A 151 -4.75 -17.70 -2.04
CA THR A 151 -5.28 -19.00 -2.46
C THR A 151 -6.75 -18.91 -2.88
N ARG A 152 -7.61 -18.29 -2.08
CA ARG A 152 -9.04 -18.12 -2.41
C ARG A 152 -9.23 -17.33 -3.70
N ALA A 153 -8.45 -16.28 -3.87
CA ALA A 153 -8.50 -15.42 -5.06
C ALA A 153 -7.84 -16.04 -6.31
N GLY A 154 -7.05 -17.11 -6.16
CA GLY A 154 -6.35 -17.75 -7.26
C GLY A 154 -5.28 -16.88 -7.89
N VAL A 155 -4.56 -16.08 -7.10
CA VAL A 155 -3.44 -15.27 -7.59
C VAL A 155 -2.25 -16.17 -7.92
N LYS A 156 -1.33 -15.69 -8.76
CA LYS A 156 -0.15 -16.47 -9.16
C LYS A 156 1.04 -16.24 -8.25
N LYS A 157 1.20 -14.99 -7.75
CA LYS A 157 2.31 -14.56 -6.92
C LYS A 157 1.81 -13.76 -5.72
N LEU A 158 2.28 -14.09 -4.52
CA LEU A 158 2.08 -13.33 -3.29
C LEU A 158 3.37 -12.61 -2.92
N ILE A 159 3.29 -11.30 -2.77
CA ILE A 159 4.40 -10.45 -2.34
C ILE A 159 4.06 -9.92 -0.95
N LEU A 160 4.84 -10.31 0.04
CA LEU A 160 4.71 -9.84 1.41
C LEU A 160 5.54 -8.59 1.61
N THR A 161 5.02 -7.62 2.34
CA THR A 161 5.70 -6.34 2.62
C THR A 161 5.27 -5.78 3.97
N HIS A 162 5.84 -4.64 4.38
CA HIS A 162 5.45 -3.93 5.61
C HIS A 162 5.43 -4.84 6.84
N TYR A 163 6.52 -5.55 7.08
CA TYR A 163 6.63 -6.59 8.10
C TYR A 163 6.55 -6.07 9.52
N VAL A 164 5.70 -6.67 10.34
CA VAL A 164 5.66 -6.39 11.79
C VAL A 164 5.77 -7.70 12.58
N PRO A 165 6.82 -7.88 13.38
CA PRO A 165 8.03 -7.04 13.44
C PRO A 165 8.87 -7.15 12.15
N SER A 166 9.84 -6.24 11.98
CA SER A 166 10.77 -6.31 10.85
C SER A 166 11.50 -7.64 10.82
N ILE A 167 11.67 -8.21 9.63
CA ILE A 167 12.42 -9.46 9.43
C ILE A 167 13.89 -9.22 9.83
N GLN A 168 14.41 -10.08 10.67
CA GLN A 168 15.83 -10.05 11.01
C GLN A 168 16.62 -10.93 10.03
N PRO A 169 17.88 -10.59 9.74
CA PRO A 169 18.71 -11.40 8.85
C PRO A 169 18.72 -12.88 9.25
N GLY A 170 18.39 -13.76 8.31
CA GLY A 170 18.30 -15.20 8.53
C GLY A 170 16.92 -15.72 8.97
N GLN A 171 15.93 -14.85 9.14
CA GLN A 171 14.56 -15.24 9.47
C GLN A 171 13.62 -15.28 8.24
N GLU A 172 14.12 -14.99 7.06
CA GLU A 172 13.31 -14.86 5.83
C GLU A 172 12.55 -16.15 5.53
N GLU A 173 13.19 -17.30 5.75
CA GLU A 173 12.59 -18.60 5.47
C GLU A 173 11.43 -18.95 6.41
N GLU A 174 11.42 -18.42 7.63
CA GLU A 174 10.29 -18.59 8.55
C GLU A 174 9.03 -17.94 7.97
N TRP A 175 9.14 -16.70 7.44
CA TRP A 175 8.03 -16.00 6.82
C TRP A 175 7.53 -16.70 5.56
N ARG A 176 8.46 -17.21 4.71
CA ARG A 176 8.08 -18.00 3.53
C ARG A 176 7.35 -19.28 3.91
N THR A 177 7.84 -20.00 4.92
CA THR A 177 7.24 -21.26 5.38
C THR A 177 5.82 -21.04 5.89
N LEU A 178 5.56 -19.98 6.66
CA LEU A 178 4.21 -19.64 7.12
C LEU A 178 3.25 -19.39 5.94
N ALA A 179 3.69 -18.63 4.93
CA ALA A 179 2.89 -18.39 3.75
C ALA A 179 2.69 -19.68 2.92
N ALA A 180 3.75 -20.48 2.73
CA ALA A 180 3.73 -21.71 1.94
C ALA A 180 2.81 -22.80 2.51
N ALA A 181 2.52 -22.75 3.81
CA ALA A 181 1.53 -23.63 4.42
C ALA A 181 0.10 -23.40 3.88
N HIS A 182 -0.18 -22.25 3.30
CA HIS A 182 -1.51 -21.86 2.86
C HIS A 182 -1.59 -21.40 1.39
N PHE A 183 -0.45 -21.25 0.70
CA PHE A 183 -0.41 -20.80 -0.68
C PHE A 183 0.67 -21.57 -1.45
N ALA A 184 0.25 -22.23 -2.56
CA ALA A 184 1.14 -23.06 -3.38
C ALA A 184 1.80 -22.29 -4.55
N GLY A 185 1.48 -21.00 -4.73
CA GLY A 185 2.06 -20.17 -5.78
C GLY A 185 3.43 -19.60 -5.39
N GLU A 186 3.94 -18.69 -6.21
CA GLU A 186 5.20 -18.01 -5.93
C GLU A 186 5.07 -17.05 -4.74
N ILE A 187 5.97 -17.15 -3.75
CA ILE A 187 6.01 -16.28 -2.57
C ILE A 187 7.29 -15.45 -2.61
N VAL A 188 7.13 -14.14 -2.59
CA VAL A 188 8.23 -13.16 -2.57
C VAL A 188 8.18 -12.38 -1.28
N LEU A 189 9.31 -12.24 -0.61
CA LEU A 189 9.50 -11.24 0.44
C LEU A 189 9.99 -9.97 -0.25
N GLY A 190 9.17 -8.92 -0.23
CA GLY A 190 9.49 -7.65 -0.87
C GLY A 190 10.40 -6.83 0.04
N ASP A 191 11.64 -6.67 -0.38
CA ASP A 191 12.59 -5.75 0.24
C ASP A 191 12.57 -4.39 -0.47
N ASP A 192 13.03 -3.34 0.22
CA ASP A 192 13.14 -2.03 -0.37
C ASP A 192 14.13 -2.04 -1.55
N LEU A 193 13.71 -1.47 -2.67
CA LEU A 193 14.52 -1.31 -3.88
C LEU A 193 14.94 -2.63 -4.58
N THR A 194 14.19 -3.72 -4.37
CA THR A 194 14.39 -4.99 -5.08
C THR A 194 13.39 -5.21 -6.21
#